data_3cf21809e0128840916e03f15fbb9664
#
_entry.id   3cf21809e0128840916e03f15fbb9664
#
_cell.length_a   1.000
_cell.length_b   1.000
_cell.length_c   1.000
_cell.angle_alpha   90.00
_cell.angle_beta   90.00
_cell.angle_gamma   90.00
#
_symmetry.space_group_name_H-M   'P 1'
#
loop_
_entity.id
_entity.type
_entity.pdbx_description
1 polymer ?
#
loop_
_entity_poly.entity_id
_entity_poly.type
_entity_poly.pdbx_seq_one_letter_code
_entity_poly.pdbx_strand_id
1 'polypeptide(L)'
;MVALLRTQGIASQAVLQAMGTVERHRFVDSALAAQAYEDTSLPIGLGQTISKPGVVARMAELAVGAPALADGGAQRLLEIGTGCGYQAAVLGRLAREVYSMERLRGLHEKARENLRPFRIPNVHLILGDGRAGYARGAPYGAIVAAAGGDAVPDAWCEQLAVGGRIVAPVVTASGAQALVVVERHAAGWRRLVLEPVHFVPLKSGLA
;
A
#
# COMPACT_ATOMS: atom_id res chain seq x y z
N MET A 1 3.63 -16.72 9.57
CA MET A 1 3.05 -15.43 9.17
C MET A 1 1.53 -15.54 8.97
N VAL A 2 0.97 -16.26 7.97
CA VAL A 2 -0.48 -16.27 7.67
C VAL A 2 -1.36 -16.70 8.86
N ALA A 3 -0.95 -17.71 9.64
CA ALA A 3 -1.68 -18.10 10.85
C ALA A 3 -1.77 -16.95 11.87
N LEU A 4 -0.68 -16.20 12.06
CA LEU A 4 -0.66 -15.03 12.95
C LEU A 4 -1.59 -13.92 12.43
N LEU A 5 -1.61 -13.65 11.11
CA LEU A 5 -2.50 -12.65 10.53
C LEU A 5 -3.98 -12.97 10.82
N ARG A 6 -4.36 -14.24 10.76
CA ARG A 6 -5.72 -14.66 11.14
C ARG A 6 -6.04 -14.37 12.60
N THR A 7 -5.11 -14.65 13.52
CA THR A 7 -5.32 -14.36 14.95
C THR A 7 -5.34 -12.85 15.24
N GLN A 8 -4.73 -12.05 14.38
CA GLN A 8 -4.76 -10.57 14.42
C GLN A 8 -6.04 -9.98 13.79
N GLY A 9 -6.98 -10.82 13.32
CA GLY A 9 -8.28 -10.38 12.83
C GLY A 9 -8.36 -10.14 11.31
N ILE A 10 -7.37 -10.54 10.53
CA ILE A 10 -7.47 -10.51 9.06
C ILE A 10 -8.43 -11.60 8.61
N ALA A 11 -9.59 -11.20 8.09
CA ALA A 11 -10.68 -12.09 7.69
C ALA A 11 -10.72 -12.40 6.19
N SER A 12 -10.18 -11.49 5.36
CA SER A 12 -10.18 -11.65 3.91
C SER A 12 -9.32 -12.84 3.47
N GLN A 13 -9.96 -13.90 2.97
CA GLN A 13 -9.27 -15.08 2.47
C GLN A 13 -8.36 -14.73 1.27
N ALA A 14 -8.77 -13.80 0.41
CA ALA A 14 -7.96 -13.35 -0.72
C ALA A 14 -6.66 -12.67 -0.24
N VAL A 15 -6.75 -11.80 0.78
CA VAL A 15 -5.56 -11.15 1.38
C VAL A 15 -4.65 -12.18 2.03
N LEU A 16 -5.18 -13.11 2.81
CA LEU A 16 -4.38 -14.18 3.43
C LEU A 16 -3.68 -15.06 2.40
N GLN A 17 -4.34 -15.36 1.28
CA GLN A 17 -3.76 -16.13 0.18
C GLN A 17 -2.65 -15.32 -0.53
N ALA A 18 -2.89 -14.05 -0.84
CA ALA A 18 -1.89 -13.17 -1.43
C ALA A 18 -0.64 -13.05 -0.54
N MET A 19 -0.83 -12.80 0.76
CA MET A 19 0.26 -12.74 1.75
C MET A 19 1.02 -14.05 1.88
N GLY A 20 0.35 -15.19 1.74
CA GLY A 20 0.97 -16.53 1.78
C GLY A 20 1.72 -16.91 0.50
N THR A 21 1.34 -16.32 -0.64
CA THR A 21 1.93 -16.63 -1.95
C THR A 21 3.18 -15.79 -2.24
N VAL A 22 3.21 -14.54 -1.76
CA VAL A 22 4.35 -13.64 -2.01
C VAL A 22 5.46 -13.91 -1.01
N GLU A 23 6.59 -14.42 -1.51
CA GLU A 23 7.78 -14.79 -0.72
C GLU A 23 8.48 -13.53 -0.16
N ARG A 24 8.06 -13.08 1.03
CA ARG A 24 8.50 -11.82 1.64
C ARG A 24 10.02 -11.74 1.83
N HIS A 25 10.70 -12.87 2.10
CA HIS A 25 12.16 -12.92 2.28
C HIS A 25 12.93 -12.46 1.04
N ARG A 26 12.33 -12.46 -0.14
CA ARG A 26 12.94 -11.97 -1.39
C ARG A 26 12.96 -10.44 -1.52
N PHE A 27 12.32 -9.74 -0.60
CA PHE A 27 12.20 -8.27 -0.61
C PHE A 27 13.06 -7.60 0.46
N VAL A 28 13.81 -8.37 1.24
CA VAL A 28 14.74 -7.90 2.27
C VAL A 28 16.14 -8.35 1.95
N ASP A 29 17.13 -7.80 2.66
CA ASP A 29 18.51 -8.28 2.60
C ASP A 29 18.57 -9.75 3.04
N SER A 30 19.45 -10.56 2.43
CA SER A 30 19.61 -11.98 2.73
C SER A 30 19.94 -12.23 4.21
N ALA A 31 20.67 -11.32 4.86
CA ALA A 31 20.96 -11.38 6.29
C ALA A 31 19.71 -11.26 7.18
N LEU A 32 18.62 -10.69 6.66
CA LEU A 32 17.36 -10.51 7.35
C LEU A 32 16.28 -11.53 6.93
N ALA A 33 16.60 -12.45 6.03
CA ALA A 33 15.65 -13.39 5.48
C ALA A 33 14.96 -14.26 6.54
N ALA A 34 15.67 -14.65 7.60
CA ALA A 34 15.09 -15.42 8.71
C ALA A 34 13.99 -14.65 9.47
N GLN A 35 14.12 -13.31 9.57
CA GLN A 35 13.17 -12.43 10.26
C GLN A 35 12.01 -11.97 9.35
N ALA A 36 12.09 -12.25 8.05
CA ALA A 36 11.14 -11.71 7.06
C ALA A 36 9.67 -12.06 7.34
N TYR A 37 9.41 -13.13 8.04
CA TYR A 37 8.04 -13.60 8.35
C TYR A 37 7.58 -13.30 9.77
N GLU A 38 8.41 -12.62 10.57
CA GLU A 38 8.02 -12.04 11.86
C GLU A 38 7.16 -10.78 11.62
N ASP A 39 6.25 -10.46 12.56
CA ASP A 39 5.41 -9.25 12.45
C ASP A 39 6.18 -8.00 12.87
N THR A 40 7.28 -7.75 12.16
CA THR A 40 8.17 -6.61 12.37
C THR A 40 8.51 -5.91 11.07
N SER A 41 8.86 -4.61 11.17
CA SER A 41 9.41 -3.83 10.07
C SER A 41 10.91 -4.07 9.96
N LEU A 42 11.43 -4.18 8.73
CA LEU A 42 12.85 -4.42 8.48
C LEU A 42 13.42 -3.34 7.55
N PRO A 43 14.70 -2.97 7.68
CA PRO A 43 15.33 -1.98 6.81
C PRO A 43 15.46 -2.51 5.37
N ILE A 44 15.24 -1.61 4.40
CA ILE A 44 15.37 -1.90 2.96
C ILE A 44 16.40 -0.99 2.26
N GLY A 45 17.10 -0.17 3.02
CA GLY A 45 18.05 0.83 2.54
C GLY A 45 17.45 2.23 2.42
N LEU A 46 18.29 3.23 2.19
CA LEU A 46 17.92 4.65 2.03
C LEU A 46 17.05 5.20 3.17
N GLY A 47 17.23 4.70 4.39
CA GLY A 47 16.45 5.10 5.57
C GLY A 47 14.98 4.66 5.52
N GLN A 48 14.62 3.68 4.67
CA GLN A 48 13.27 3.17 4.52
C GLN A 48 13.15 1.74 5.06
N THR A 49 11.91 1.30 5.30
CA THR A 49 11.60 -0.02 5.82
C THR A 49 10.50 -0.70 5.01
N ILE A 50 10.54 -2.04 4.94
CA ILE A 50 9.38 -2.84 4.59
C ILE A 50 8.46 -2.87 5.80
N SER A 51 7.18 -2.53 5.63
CA SER A 51 6.19 -2.54 6.70
C SER A 51 5.97 -3.95 7.26
N LYS A 52 5.64 -4.07 8.55
CA LYS A 52 5.34 -5.37 9.16
C LYS A 52 4.15 -6.06 8.47
N PRO A 53 4.14 -7.41 8.39
CA PRO A 53 3.10 -8.17 7.70
C PRO A 53 1.68 -7.81 8.12
N GLY A 54 1.43 -7.65 9.43
CA GLY A 54 0.10 -7.31 9.95
C GLY A 54 -0.45 -5.99 9.38
N VAL A 55 0.41 -4.97 9.26
CA VAL A 55 -0.01 -3.68 8.68
C VAL A 55 -0.27 -3.79 7.18
N VAL A 56 0.59 -4.49 6.42
CA VAL A 56 0.38 -4.71 4.98
C VAL A 56 -0.94 -5.44 4.73
N ALA A 57 -1.21 -6.52 5.49
CA ALA A 57 -2.45 -7.28 5.37
C ALA A 57 -3.68 -6.43 5.72
N ARG A 58 -3.61 -5.65 6.81
CA ARG A 58 -4.70 -4.76 7.24
C ARG A 58 -5.03 -3.70 6.20
N MET A 59 -4.00 -3.03 5.67
CA MET A 59 -4.19 -2.01 4.63
C MET A 59 -4.73 -2.62 3.33
N ALA A 60 -4.23 -3.79 2.93
CA ALA A 60 -4.75 -4.52 1.77
C ALA A 60 -6.23 -4.91 1.96
N GLU A 61 -6.60 -5.43 3.14
CA GLU A 61 -7.98 -5.81 3.45
C GLU A 61 -8.95 -4.61 3.40
N LEU A 62 -8.55 -3.50 3.99
CA LEU A 62 -9.33 -2.25 3.93
C LEU A 62 -9.50 -1.75 2.49
N ALA A 63 -8.44 -1.84 1.67
CA ALA A 63 -8.45 -1.41 0.28
C ALA A 63 -9.37 -2.29 -0.59
N VAL A 64 -9.20 -3.63 -0.52
CA VAL A 64 -10.00 -4.54 -1.35
C VAL A 64 -11.47 -4.60 -0.94
N GLY A 65 -11.79 -4.16 0.28
CA GLY A 65 -13.16 -3.96 0.72
C GLY A 65 -13.86 -2.74 0.11
N ALA A 66 -13.19 -1.94 -0.73
CA ALA A 66 -13.82 -0.82 -1.42
C ALA A 66 -14.81 -1.32 -2.49
N PRO A 67 -16.08 -0.85 -2.49
CA PRO A 67 -17.07 -1.26 -3.49
C PRO A 67 -16.60 -1.02 -4.93
N ALA A 68 -15.85 0.02 -5.19
CA ALA A 68 -15.31 0.34 -6.52
C ALA A 68 -14.26 -0.66 -7.03
N LEU A 69 -13.71 -1.55 -6.19
CA LEU A 69 -12.83 -2.64 -6.62
C LEU A 69 -13.58 -3.93 -6.94
N ALA A 70 -14.88 -4.01 -6.61
CA ALA A 70 -15.71 -5.13 -6.99
C ALA A 70 -15.93 -5.20 -8.52
N ASP A 71 -16.46 -6.34 -8.99
CA ASP A 71 -16.74 -6.55 -10.41
C ASP A 71 -17.61 -5.42 -10.99
N GLY A 72 -17.18 -4.89 -12.14
CA GLY A 72 -17.80 -3.74 -12.79
C GLY A 72 -17.36 -2.37 -12.29
N GLY A 73 -16.53 -2.29 -11.25
CA GLY A 73 -15.94 -1.05 -10.73
C GLY A 73 -14.60 -0.67 -11.36
N ALA A 74 -13.91 0.29 -10.76
CA ALA A 74 -12.65 0.84 -11.28
C ALA A 74 -11.46 -0.15 -11.31
N GLN A 75 -11.50 -1.24 -10.58
CA GLN A 75 -10.55 -2.38 -10.49
C GLN A 75 -9.04 -2.01 -10.56
N ARG A 76 -8.73 -0.72 -10.39
CA ARG A 76 -7.39 -0.14 -10.37
C ARG A 76 -7.03 0.31 -8.97
N LEU A 77 -5.83 0.04 -8.57
CA LEU A 77 -5.30 0.43 -7.28
C LEU A 77 -4.04 1.28 -7.46
N LEU A 78 -3.93 2.36 -6.69
CA LEU A 78 -2.73 3.15 -6.60
C LEU A 78 -2.04 2.88 -5.26
N GLU A 79 -0.77 2.53 -5.31
CA GLU A 79 0.10 2.45 -4.14
C GLU A 79 1.06 3.64 -4.13
N ILE A 80 1.21 4.28 -2.98
CA ILE A 80 2.17 5.37 -2.74
C ILE A 80 3.25 4.85 -1.78
N GLY A 81 4.49 4.83 -2.23
CA GLY A 81 5.63 4.29 -1.50
C GLY A 81 5.86 2.81 -1.82
N THR A 82 6.34 2.52 -3.03
CA THR A 82 6.68 1.16 -3.48
C THR A 82 7.71 0.49 -2.56
N GLY A 83 8.71 1.25 -2.10
CA GLY A 83 9.81 0.72 -1.30
C GLY A 83 10.56 -0.40 -2.02
N CYS A 84 10.61 -1.57 -1.40
CA CYS A 84 11.20 -2.77 -2.02
C CYS A 84 10.28 -3.53 -2.97
N GLY A 85 9.00 -3.14 -3.10
CA GLY A 85 8.00 -3.76 -3.99
C GLY A 85 7.16 -4.87 -3.35
N TYR A 86 7.32 -5.18 -2.07
CA TYR A 86 6.57 -6.26 -1.42
C TYR A 86 5.06 -6.02 -1.40
N GLN A 87 4.62 -4.84 -0.94
CA GLN A 87 3.20 -4.52 -0.88
C GLN A 87 2.61 -4.45 -2.30
N ALA A 88 3.34 -3.90 -3.28
CA ALA A 88 2.95 -3.93 -4.69
C ALA A 88 2.71 -5.36 -5.20
N ALA A 89 3.59 -6.31 -4.84
CA ALA A 89 3.43 -7.72 -5.19
C ALA A 89 2.17 -8.35 -4.57
N VAL A 90 1.88 -8.03 -3.31
CA VAL A 90 0.65 -8.48 -2.62
C VAL A 90 -0.59 -7.88 -3.29
N LEU A 91 -0.60 -6.57 -3.52
CA LEU A 91 -1.72 -5.85 -4.15
C LEU A 91 -1.96 -6.32 -5.60
N GLY A 92 -0.91 -6.69 -6.33
CA GLY A 92 -1.01 -7.25 -7.67
C GLY A 92 -1.71 -8.62 -7.74
N ARG A 93 -1.87 -9.31 -6.58
CA ARG A 93 -2.69 -10.54 -6.47
C ARG A 93 -4.16 -10.24 -6.15
N LEU A 94 -4.49 -8.98 -5.84
CA LEU A 94 -5.78 -8.58 -5.30
C LEU A 94 -6.55 -7.61 -6.21
N ALA A 95 -5.87 -6.93 -7.12
CA ALA A 95 -6.48 -5.97 -8.04
C ALA A 95 -6.12 -6.30 -9.50
N ARG A 96 -6.95 -5.85 -10.42
CA ARG A 96 -6.73 -6.06 -11.86
C ARG A 96 -5.51 -5.29 -12.36
N GLU A 97 -5.33 -4.05 -11.89
CA GLU A 97 -4.20 -3.19 -12.22
C GLU A 97 -3.70 -2.48 -10.96
N VAL A 98 -2.42 -2.47 -10.74
CA VAL A 98 -1.76 -1.74 -9.64
C VAL A 98 -0.74 -0.78 -10.21
N TYR A 99 -0.89 0.49 -9.89
CA TYR A 99 0.11 1.52 -10.14
C TYR A 99 0.83 1.80 -8.83
N SER A 100 2.14 1.61 -8.80
CA SER A 100 2.92 1.75 -7.57
C SER A 100 3.98 2.83 -7.75
N MET A 101 3.89 3.89 -6.95
CA MET A 101 4.75 5.08 -7.06
C MET A 101 5.85 5.07 -6.03
N GLU A 102 7.07 5.34 -6.49
CA GLU A 102 8.25 5.54 -5.64
C GLU A 102 8.98 6.83 -6.03
N ARG A 103 9.37 7.63 -5.02
CA ARG A 103 10.11 8.87 -5.24
C ARG A 103 11.63 8.70 -5.23
N LEU A 104 12.12 7.67 -4.54
CA LEU A 104 13.54 7.35 -4.44
C LEU A 104 13.95 6.44 -5.60
N ARG A 105 14.74 6.97 -6.53
CA ARG A 105 15.20 6.21 -7.72
C ARG A 105 15.81 4.86 -7.35
N GLY A 106 16.67 4.81 -6.33
CA GLY A 106 17.32 3.57 -5.91
C GLY A 106 16.34 2.51 -5.41
N LEU A 107 15.24 2.90 -4.73
CA LEU A 107 14.19 1.96 -4.32
C LEU A 107 13.30 1.56 -5.49
N HIS A 108 12.99 2.48 -6.40
CA HIS A 108 12.26 2.14 -7.62
C HIS A 108 13.00 1.07 -8.45
N GLU A 109 14.30 1.21 -8.61
CA GLU A 109 15.13 0.21 -9.30
C GLU A 109 15.19 -1.11 -8.55
N LYS A 110 15.40 -1.07 -7.22
CA LYS A 110 15.36 -2.25 -6.36
C LYS A 110 14.02 -2.99 -6.43
N ALA A 111 12.89 -2.26 -6.39
CA ALA A 111 11.57 -2.85 -6.53
C ALA A 111 11.40 -3.56 -7.88
N ARG A 112 11.89 -2.96 -8.97
CA ARG A 112 11.85 -3.56 -10.30
C ARG A 112 12.63 -4.88 -10.36
N GLU A 113 13.81 -4.92 -9.73
CA GLU A 113 14.62 -6.14 -9.64
C GLU A 113 13.93 -7.22 -8.79
N ASN A 114 13.42 -6.86 -7.62
CA ASN A 114 12.74 -7.77 -6.71
C ASN A 114 11.46 -8.36 -7.31
N LEU A 115 10.69 -7.57 -8.07
CA LEU A 115 9.43 -8.01 -8.69
C LEU A 115 9.63 -8.87 -9.94
N ARG A 116 10.77 -8.75 -10.63
CA ARG A 116 11.06 -9.47 -11.88
C ARG A 116 10.82 -10.99 -11.80
N PRO A 117 11.25 -11.72 -10.75
CA PRO A 117 11.04 -13.16 -10.64
C PRO A 117 9.57 -13.57 -10.49
N PHE A 118 8.73 -12.67 -9.94
CA PHE A 118 7.32 -12.97 -9.65
C PHE A 118 6.41 -12.88 -10.88
N ARG A 119 6.88 -12.27 -11.99
CA ARG A 119 6.14 -12.12 -13.24
C ARG A 119 4.72 -11.61 -13.02
N ILE A 120 4.57 -10.47 -12.37
CA ILE A 120 3.30 -9.82 -12.05
C ILE A 120 3.04 -8.71 -13.09
N PRO A 121 2.41 -9.02 -14.26
CA PRO A 121 2.32 -8.10 -15.39
C PRO A 121 1.39 -6.91 -15.14
N ASN A 122 0.52 -7.01 -14.15
CA ASN A 122 -0.47 -5.99 -13.77
C ASN A 122 0.04 -5.00 -12.71
N VAL A 123 1.34 -5.05 -12.35
CA VAL A 123 1.98 -4.08 -11.46
C VAL A 123 2.86 -3.14 -12.28
N HIS A 124 2.50 -1.86 -12.28
CA HIS A 124 3.18 -0.80 -13.02
C HIS A 124 3.96 0.09 -12.05
N LEU A 125 5.29 0.04 -12.12
CA LEU A 125 6.16 0.85 -11.27
C LEU A 125 6.35 2.23 -11.89
N ILE A 126 6.07 3.28 -11.12
CA ILE A 126 6.14 4.68 -11.52
C ILE A 126 7.17 5.41 -10.64
N LEU A 127 8.21 5.95 -11.24
CA LEU A 127 9.10 6.89 -10.54
C LEU A 127 8.44 8.25 -10.54
N GLY A 128 8.04 8.75 -9.35
CA GLY A 128 7.27 9.99 -9.25
C GLY A 128 7.03 10.47 -7.84
N ASP A 129 6.52 11.70 -7.72
CA ASP A 129 6.06 12.27 -6.45
C ASP A 129 4.70 11.68 -6.08
N GLY A 130 4.68 10.85 -5.04
CA GLY A 130 3.47 10.20 -4.56
C GLY A 130 2.39 11.17 -4.05
N ARG A 131 2.74 12.39 -3.64
CA ARG A 131 1.74 13.39 -3.20
C ARG A 131 0.82 13.83 -4.35
N ALA A 132 1.33 13.83 -5.57
CA ALA A 132 0.54 14.15 -6.76
C ALA A 132 -0.38 13.00 -7.21
N GLY A 133 -0.19 11.80 -6.68
CA GLY A 133 -0.84 10.60 -7.22
C GLY A 133 -0.36 10.30 -8.63
N TYR A 134 -1.17 9.53 -9.38
CA TYR A 134 -0.89 9.21 -10.78
C TYR A 134 -2.16 9.36 -11.64
N ALA A 135 -2.41 10.57 -12.10
CA ALA A 135 -3.64 10.93 -12.83
C ALA A 135 -3.88 10.09 -14.11
N ARG A 136 -2.80 9.61 -14.78
CA ARG A 136 -2.93 8.78 -15.99
C ARG A 136 -3.57 7.41 -15.74
N GLY A 137 -3.49 6.90 -14.52
CA GLY A 137 -4.10 5.61 -14.13
C GLY A 137 -5.50 5.76 -13.53
N ALA A 138 -5.92 6.99 -13.21
CA ALA A 138 -7.23 7.26 -12.58
C ALA A 138 -8.41 6.91 -13.52
N PRO A 139 -9.62 6.67 -12.96
CA PRO A 139 -9.93 6.65 -11.55
C PRO A 139 -9.51 5.36 -10.86
N TYR A 140 -9.21 5.45 -9.54
CA TYR A 140 -8.82 4.32 -8.71
C TYR A 140 -9.97 3.83 -7.83
N GLY A 141 -10.15 2.52 -7.74
CA GLY A 141 -11.04 1.91 -6.76
C GLY A 141 -10.47 1.95 -5.34
N ALA A 142 -9.13 1.93 -5.20
CA ALA A 142 -8.48 2.17 -3.93
C ALA A 142 -7.12 2.87 -4.11
N ILE A 143 -6.72 3.65 -3.09
CA ILE A 143 -5.39 4.25 -2.96
C ILE A 143 -4.84 3.84 -1.60
N VAL A 144 -3.63 3.26 -1.58
CA VAL A 144 -2.96 2.80 -0.36
C VAL A 144 -1.63 3.51 -0.23
N ALA A 145 -1.38 4.16 0.91
CA ALA A 145 -0.13 4.88 1.14
C ALA A 145 0.73 4.23 2.22
N ALA A 146 1.96 3.86 1.89
CA ALA A 146 2.97 3.33 2.80
C ALA A 146 3.91 4.44 3.35
N ALA A 147 3.43 5.68 3.38
CA ALA A 147 4.08 6.83 3.97
C ALA A 147 3.03 7.75 4.60
N GLY A 148 3.32 8.33 5.77
CA GLY A 148 2.38 9.14 6.54
C GLY A 148 2.57 10.64 6.31
N GLY A 149 1.46 11.37 6.17
CA GLY A 149 1.42 12.82 6.04
C GLY A 149 0.54 13.48 7.08
N ASP A 150 0.52 14.82 7.09
CA ASP A 150 -0.36 15.59 7.98
C ASP A 150 -1.83 15.48 7.55
N ALA A 151 -2.07 15.26 6.28
CA ALA A 151 -3.39 15.04 5.68
C ALA A 151 -3.32 14.15 4.45
N VAL A 152 -4.46 13.62 4.02
CA VAL A 152 -4.62 12.99 2.71
C VAL A 152 -4.54 14.09 1.64
N PRO A 153 -3.66 13.98 0.63
CA PRO A 153 -3.57 14.96 -0.45
C PRO A 153 -4.85 15.05 -1.28
N ASP A 154 -5.26 16.26 -1.67
CA ASP A 154 -6.45 16.49 -2.50
C ASP A 154 -6.37 15.76 -3.84
N ALA A 155 -5.18 15.70 -4.44
CA ALA A 155 -4.93 14.96 -5.67
C ALA A 155 -5.33 13.48 -5.59
N TRP A 156 -5.24 12.84 -4.42
CA TRP A 156 -5.70 11.47 -4.25
C TRP A 156 -7.23 11.39 -4.23
N CYS A 157 -7.88 12.37 -3.59
CA CYS A 157 -9.33 12.47 -3.57
C CYS A 157 -9.90 12.67 -4.99
N GLU A 158 -9.29 13.54 -5.79
CA GLU A 158 -9.69 13.78 -7.18
C GLU A 158 -9.56 12.51 -8.06
N GLN A 159 -8.54 11.69 -7.80
CA GLN A 159 -8.25 10.46 -8.53
C GLN A 159 -9.03 9.23 -8.05
N LEU A 160 -9.77 9.33 -6.93
CA LEU A 160 -10.53 8.22 -6.37
C LEU A 160 -11.89 8.08 -7.07
N ALA A 161 -12.30 6.87 -7.41
CA ALA A 161 -13.64 6.58 -7.94
C ALA A 161 -14.73 6.73 -6.86
N VAL A 162 -15.96 6.97 -7.27
CA VAL A 162 -17.13 6.82 -6.37
C VAL A 162 -17.21 5.36 -5.92
N GLY A 163 -17.41 5.13 -4.61
CA GLY A 163 -17.30 3.82 -3.97
C GLY A 163 -15.87 3.40 -3.65
N GLY A 164 -14.88 4.26 -3.96
CA GLY A 164 -13.46 4.00 -3.68
C GLY A 164 -13.05 4.34 -2.25
N ARG A 165 -11.85 3.85 -1.87
CA ARG A 165 -11.23 4.10 -0.56
C ARG A 165 -9.79 4.56 -0.68
N ILE A 166 -9.41 5.53 0.15
CA ILE A 166 -8.01 5.85 0.46
C ILE A 166 -7.69 5.24 1.82
N VAL A 167 -6.60 4.48 1.91
CA VAL A 167 -6.08 3.91 3.16
C VAL A 167 -4.68 4.48 3.38
N ALA A 168 -4.52 5.35 4.36
CA ALA A 168 -3.28 6.08 4.56
C ALA A 168 -2.98 6.35 6.03
N PRO A 169 -1.69 6.37 6.43
CA PRO A 169 -1.27 6.91 7.72
C PRO A 169 -1.39 8.43 7.72
N VAL A 170 -2.05 8.98 8.73
CA VAL A 170 -2.20 10.44 8.88
C VAL A 170 -1.88 10.83 10.30
N VAL A 171 -1.18 11.96 10.48
CA VAL A 171 -0.90 12.53 11.79
C VAL A 171 -2.21 13.06 12.39
N THR A 172 -2.51 12.62 13.59
CA THR A 172 -3.71 13.04 14.34
C THR A 172 -3.43 14.28 15.17
N ALA A 173 -4.46 14.86 15.77
CA ALA A 173 -4.33 16.01 16.66
C ALA A 173 -3.40 15.75 17.88
N SER A 174 -3.18 14.50 18.24
CA SER A 174 -2.23 14.11 19.30
C SER A 174 -0.76 14.10 18.84
N GLY A 175 -0.49 14.36 17.56
CA GLY A 175 0.85 14.25 16.97
C GLY A 175 1.28 12.82 16.60
N ALA A 176 0.49 11.81 16.95
CA ALA A 176 0.73 10.43 16.56
C ALA A 176 0.09 10.11 15.19
N GLN A 177 0.64 9.13 14.47
CA GLN A 177 0.01 8.64 13.25
C GLN A 177 -1.07 7.60 13.56
N ALA A 178 -2.20 7.69 12.88
CA ALA A 178 -3.21 6.65 12.83
C ALA A 178 -3.50 6.23 11.38
N LEU A 179 -3.93 5.01 11.19
CA LEU A 179 -4.45 4.55 9.91
C LEU A 179 -5.80 5.22 9.68
N VAL A 180 -5.95 5.91 8.56
CA VAL A 180 -7.16 6.62 8.18
C VAL A 180 -7.72 6.00 6.91
N VAL A 181 -9.04 5.79 6.89
CA VAL A 181 -9.79 5.42 5.70
C VAL A 181 -10.66 6.61 5.29
N VAL A 182 -10.52 7.03 4.03
CA VAL A 182 -11.40 8.02 3.40
C VAL A 182 -12.20 7.31 2.32
N GLU A 183 -13.51 7.35 2.40
CA GLU A 183 -14.42 6.73 1.45
C GLU A 183 -15.13 7.81 0.63
N ARG A 184 -15.19 7.61 -0.69
CA ARG A 184 -15.96 8.45 -1.60
C ARG A 184 -17.30 7.83 -1.89
N HIS A 185 -18.38 8.45 -1.47
CA HIS A 185 -19.75 8.06 -1.78
C HIS A 185 -20.35 9.03 -2.81
N ALA A 186 -21.44 8.65 -3.47
CA ALA A 186 -22.16 9.55 -4.38
C ALA A 186 -22.65 10.84 -3.69
N ALA A 187 -22.99 10.76 -2.40
CA ALA A 187 -23.48 11.87 -1.59
C ALA A 187 -22.38 12.65 -0.86
N GLY A 188 -21.10 12.27 -0.97
CA GLY A 188 -20.00 12.94 -0.27
C GLY A 188 -18.91 12.02 0.24
N TRP A 189 -18.24 12.43 1.30
CA TRP A 189 -17.07 11.77 1.85
C TRP A 189 -17.30 11.27 3.26
N ARG A 190 -16.73 10.12 3.59
CA ARG A 190 -16.67 9.61 4.97
C ARG A 190 -15.22 9.40 5.35
N ARG A 191 -14.85 9.85 6.55
CA ARG A 191 -13.52 9.63 7.11
C ARG A 191 -13.63 8.80 8.39
N LEU A 192 -12.79 7.78 8.49
CA LEU A 192 -12.64 6.92 9.66
C LEU A 192 -11.20 6.98 10.13
N VAL A 193 -11.01 7.15 11.44
CA VAL A 193 -9.69 7.05 12.09
C VAL A 193 -9.66 5.72 12.81
N LEU A 194 -8.68 4.90 12.49
CA LEU A 194 -8.54 3.54 12.98
C LEU A 194 -7.35 3.43 13.96
N GLU A 195 -6.69 2.27 13.97
CA GLU A 195 -5.59 1.95 14.87
C GLU A 195 -4.35 2.85 14.68
N PRO A 196 -3.56 3.06 15.76
CA PRO A 196 -2.28 3.75 15.69
C PRO A 196 -1.30 2.98 14.80
N VAL A 197 -0.52 3.71 14.00
CA VAL A 197 0.51 3.15 13.12
C VAL A 197 1.75 4.05 13.14
N HIS A 198 2.86 3.53 12.62
CA HIS A 198 4.08 4.31 12.47
C HIS A 198 4.68 4.06 11.09
N PHE A 199 4.74 5.09 10.28
CA PHE A 199 5.27 5.08 8.92
C PHE A 199 6.31 6.19 8.74
N VAL A 200 7.17 6.01 7.76
CA VAL A 200 8.05 7.07 7.26
C VAL A 200 7.23 8.24 6.73
N PRO A 201 7.78 9.48 6.78
CA PRO A 201 7.04 10.66 6.33
C PRO A 201 6.81 10.68 4.81
N LEU A 202 5.62 11.09 4.39
CA LEU A 202 5.27 11.37 3.01
C LEU A 202 5.96 12.68 2.57
N LYS A 203 6.98 12.56 1.74
CA LYS A 203 7.76 13.69 1.22
C LYS A 203 7.40 13.99 -0.22
N SER A 204 7.47 15.27 -0.61
CA SER A 204 7.32 15.72 -2.00
C SER A 204 8.63 15.59 -2.79
N GLY A 205 8.50 15.61 -4.12
CA GLY A 205 9.59 15.63 -5.08
C GLY A 205 10.28 14.27 -5.26
N LEU A 206 11.15 14.19 -6.26
CA LEU A 206 12.02 13.05 -6.54
C LEU A 206 13.34 13.16 -5.75
N ALA A 207 13.96 12.00 -5.46
CA ALA A 207 15.30 11.92 -4.86
C ALA A 207 16.04 10.65 -5.26
#